data_860d1e28a139e6f5c3279e910655e4f7
#
_entry.id   860d1e28a139e6f5c3279e910655e4f7
#
_cell.length_a   1.000
_cell.length_b   1.000
_cell.length_c   1.000
_cell.angle_alpha   90.00
_cell.angle_beta   90.00
_cell.angle_gamma   90.00
#
_symmetry.space_group_name_H-M   'P 1'
#
loop_
_entity.id
_entity.type
_entity.pdbx_description
1 polymer ?
#
loop_
_entity_poly.entity_id
_entity_poly.type
_entity_poly.pdbx_seq_one_letter_code
_entity_poly.pdbx_strand_id
1 'polypeptide(L)'
;MPRETGQGKTLEGHHDVLGGIAHIYQVKQSGDVWQFRMWLSNERKHYRKSLRTKILSEALIKAEKLALELRVDIETGKQIFGITIEELFDLYIANREKDIGEGDGTITKGTWKTFPYKLKYGCEMLGWNTKVSFIKQGDLEDYRQRRTEQGHKSIQTILNEQSQLNAMWEMGYKLGHSTFRHLDFKKIKRRSKIEKQRATFTDSQYKNLYRYMRTWASAKECEDKEELLKRQMVQDMILILANTGMRIGEARQLRWGHLSDEQTIVNKETDKKTYLVYIHIPALITKTRQERSFFTAGREYFDRLYERQQFTNDTHLIFSMDGKKTLSDKEWGSIWKEVMEGIGIYNHYDEGLTWYSLRHFAITKKIASGVSIVDLSKIVGTAVGNIEKVYLDYDKDMSRTAALKTFKKNNDGSLSQISRLEM
;
A
#
# COMPACT_ATOMS: atom_id res chain seq x y z
N MET A 1 -45.03 -45.32 -13.87
CA MET A 1 -43.77 -45.87 -14.45
C MET A 1 -42.61 -45.12 -13.86
N PRO A 2 -41.55 -45.75 -13.42
CA PRO A 2 -40.37 -45.05 -12.89
C PRO A 2 -39.71 -44.27 -14.03
N ARG A 3 -39.39 -42.98 -13.79
CA ARG A 3 -38.60 -42.15 -14.73
C ARG A 3 -37.12 -42.51 -14.57
N GLU A 4 -36.51 -43.04 -15.64
CA GLU A 4 -35.07 -43.21 -15.70
C GLU A 4 -34.33 -41.86 -15.71
N THR A 5 -33.45 -41.64 -14.77
CA THR A 5 -32.47 -40.55 -14.83
C THR A 5 -31.16 -41.13 -15.38
N GLY A 6 -30.50 -40.42 -16.32
CA GLY A 6 -29.38 -40.87 -17.15
C GLY A 6 -28.11 -41.46 -16.46
N GLN A 7 -28.26 -42.13 -15.33
CA GLN A 7 -27.21 -42.88 -14.64
C GLN A 7 -27.75 -44.18 -13.99
N GLY A 8 -28.86 -44.76 -14.48
CA GLY A 8 -29.31 -46.12 -14.06
C GLY A 8 -29.74 -46.26 -12.60
N LYS A 9 -30.14 -45.18 -11.90
CA LYS A 9 -30.65 -45.25 -10.53
C LYS A 9 -32.15 -45.31 -10.54
N THR A 10 -32.73 -46.46 -10.11
CA THR A 10 -34.17 -46.61 -9.95
C THR A 10 -34.66 -45.82 -8.74
N LEU A 11 -35.55 -44.82 -8.96
CA LEU A 11 -36.19 -44.04 -7.92
C LEU A 11 -37.48 -44.76 -7.47
N GLU A 12 -37.57 -45.05 -6.17
CA GLU A 12 -38.76 -45.66 -5.56
C GLU A 12 -39.41 -44.70 -4.56
N GLY A 13 -40.73 -44.84 -4.32
CA GLY A 13 -41.45 -44.12 -3.28
C GLY A 13 -41.48 -42.60 -3.47
N HIS A 14 -41.91 -42.11 -4.63
CA HIS A 14 -42.00 -40.67 -4.89
C HIS A 14 -43.20 -40.03 -4.19
N HIS A 15 -42.97 -39.01 -3.37
CA HIS A 15 -44.01 -38.20 -2.73
C HIS A 15 -43.82 -36.71 -3.02
N ASP A 16 -44.92 -36.04 -3.31
CA ASP A 16 -44.93 -34.60 -3.50
C ASP A 16 -44.90 -33.86 -2.14
N VAL A 17 -44.22 -32.74 -2.10
CA VAL A 17 -44.11 -31.87 -0.93
C VAL A 17 -44.59 -30.48 -1.32
N LEU A 18 -45.45 -29.87 -0.49
CA LEU A 18 -46.04 -28.54 -0.72
C LEU A 18 -46.66 -28.39 -2.13
N GLY A 19 -47.52 -29.34 -2.52
CA GLY A 19 -48.24 -29.27 -3.81
C GLY A 19 -47.34 -29.41 -5.04
N GLY A 20 -46.25 -30.17 -4.96
CA GLY A 20 -45.36 -30.47 -6.08
C GLY A 20 -44.20 -29.48 -6.25
N ILE A 21 -44.02 -28.54 -5.31
CA ILE A 21 -42.88 -27.59 -5.31
C ILE A 21 -41.56 -28.33 -5.07
N ALA A 22 -41.59 -29.33 -4.21
CA ALA A 22 -40.49 -30.25 -3.95
C ALA A 22 -40.94 -31.68 -3.93
N HIS A 23 -40.01 -32.62 -3.96
CA HIS A 23 -40.31 -34.04 -3.95
C HIS A 23 -39.33 -34.77 -3.03
N ILE A 24 -39.80 -35.85 -2.41
CA ILE A 24 -38.94 -36.84 -1.75
C ILE A 24 -39.01 -38.18 -2.48
N TYR A 25 -37.92 -38.90 -2.45
CA TYR A 25 -37.77 -40.20 -3.08
C TYR A 25 -36.72 -41.03 -2.39
N GLN A 26 -36.77 -42.35 -2.55
CA GLN A 26 -35.77 -43.26 -2.08
C GLN A 26 -34.88 -43.72 -3.24
N VAL A 27 -33.61 -44.04 -2.91
CA VAL A 27 -32.62 -44.59 -3.84
C VAL A 27 -32.12 -45.91 -3.24
N LYS A 28 -32.38 -47.04 -3.91
CA LYS A 28 -31.97 -48.38 -3.43
C LYS A 28 -30.50 -48.46 -2.98
N GLN A 29 -29.62 -47.82 -3.73
CA GLN A 29 -28.18 -47.78 -3.46
C GLN A 29 -27.77 -46.94 -2.23
N SER A 30 -28.70 -46.18 -1.64
CA SER A 30 -28.44 -45.32 -0.46
C SER A 30 -29.08 -45.90 0.81
N GLY A 31 -29.45 -47.18 0.84
CA GLY A 31 -29.96 -47.87 2.04
C GLY A 31 -31.31 -47.34 2.49
N ASP A 32 -32.22 -47.07 1.57
CA ASP A 32 -33.61 -46.63 1.79
C ASP A 32 -33.77 -45.32 2.56
N VAL A 33 -32.76 -44.47 2.56
CA VAL A 33 -32.82 -43.14 3.16
C VAL A 33 -33.50 -42.17 2.21
N TRP A 34 -34.51 -41.47 2.71
CA TRP A 34 -35.24 -40.46 1.92
C TRP A 34 -34.34 -39.32 1.47
N GLN A 35 -34.45 -38.96 0.17
CA GLN A 35 -33.75 -37.85 -0.48
C GLN A 35 -34.79 -36.78 -0.83
N PHE A 36 -34.39 -35.51 -0.58
CA PHE A 36 -35.17 -34.33 -0.97
C PHE A 36 -34.69 -33.80 -2.32
N ARG A 37 -35.60 -33.34 -3.15
CA ARG A 37 -35.30 -32.67 -4.42
C ARG A 37 -36.29 -31.53 -4.64
N MET A 38 -35.73 -30.34 -4.99
CA MET A 38 -36.49 -29.14 -5.35
C MET A 38 -35.87 -28.51 -6.58
N TRP A 39 -36.69 -28.08 -7.55
CA TRP A 39 -36.19 -27.32 -8.69
C TRP A 39 -36.07 -25.86 -8.34
N LEU A 40 -34.90 -25.25 -8.55
CA LEU A 40 -34.64 -23.83 -8.36
C LEU A 40 -34.67 -23.14 -9.72
N SER A 41 -35.77 -22.46 -10.05
CA SER A 41 -35.99 -21.86 -11.37
C SER A 41 -35.04 -20.72 -11.70
N ASN A 42 -34.67 -19.91 -10.70
CA ASN A 42 -33.75 -18.81 -10.82
C ASN A 42 -32.28 -19.24 -11.04
N GLU A 43 -31.92 -20.44 -10.56
CA GLU A 43 -30.55 -21.00 -10.74
C GLU A 43 -30.52 -22.14 -11.79
N ARG A 44 -31.71 -22.54 -12.34
CA ARG A 44 -31.89 -23.63 -13.31
C ARG A 44 -31.21 -24.93 -12.90
N LYS A 45 -31.29 -25.25 -11.60
CA LYS A 45 -30.66 -26.42 -10.98
C LYS A 45 -31.59 -27.11 -9.99
N HIS A 46 -31.39 -28.39 -9.80
CA HIS A 46 -32.06 -29.12 -8.73
C HIS A 46 -31.26 -29.08 -7.45
N TYR A 47 -31.83 -28.56 -6.38
CA TYR A 47 -31.34 -28.77 -5.03
C TYR A 47 -31.66 -30.18 -4.56
N ARG A 48 -30.69 -30.93 -4.06
CA ARG A 48 -30.82 -32.28 -3.56
C ARG A 48 -30.15 -32.40 -2.19
N LYS A 49 -30.81 -33.06 -1.24
CA LYS A 49 -30.30 -33.26 0.12
C LYS A 49 -30.82 -34.54 0.72
N SER A 50 -29.98 -35.31 1.39
CA SER A 50 -30.40 -36.46 2.19
C SER A 50 -31.15 -35.98 3.44
N LEU A 51 -32.31 -36.58 3.73
CA LEU A 51 -33.10 -36.27 4.92
C LEU A 51 -32.67 -37.08 6.14
N ARG A 52 -31.71 -38.00 5.96
CA ARG A 52 -31.10 -38.86 7.02
C ARG A 52 -32.16 -39.56 7.87
N THR A 53 -33.22 -40.05 7.25
CA THR A 53 -34.28 -40.89 7.85
C THR A 53 -34.81 -41.86 6.83
N LYS A 54 -35.28 -43.02 7.31
CA LYS A 54 -35.98 -44.04 6.54
C LYS A 54 -37.49 -44.00 6.76
N ILE A 55 -37.93 -43.26 7.79
CA ILE A 55 -39.33 -43.14 8.18
C ILE A 55 -39.97 -42.04 7.33
N LEU A 56 -41.04 -42.43 6.57
CA LEU A 56 -41.72 -41.52 5.64
C LEU A 56 -42.32 -40.28 6.33
N SER A 57 -42.97 -40.43 7.48
CA SER A 57 -43.59 -39.31 8.21
C SER A 57 -42.55 -38.28 8.64
N GLU A 58 -41.41 -38.72 9.16
CA GLU A 58 -40.30 -37.80 9.48
C GLU A 58 -39.68 -37.14 8.25
N ALA A 59 -39.58 -37.89 7.14
CA ALA A 59 -39.09 -37.38 5.87
C ALA A 59 -39.95 -36.25 5.33
N LEU A 60 -41.26 -36.42 5.37
CA LEU A 60 -42.23 -35.41 4.94
C LEU A 60 -42.10 -34.12 5.77
N ILE A 61 -42.08 -34.21 7.08
CA ILE A 61 -41.94 -33.07 7.98
C ILE A 61 -40.60 -32.31 7.71
N LYS A 62 -39.50 -33.05 7.59
CA LYS A 62 -38.19 -32.48 7.27
C LYS A 62 -38.15 -31.81 5.89
N ALA A 63 -38.84 -32.43 4.92
CA ALA A 63 -38.90 -31.94 3.56
C ALA A 63 -39.74 -30.66 3.43
N GLU A 64 -40.88 -30.59 4.10
CA GLU A 64 -41.72 -29.38 4.15
C GLU A 64 -40.96 -28.21 4.77
N LYS A 65 -40.35 -28.42 5.93
CA LYS A 65 -39.52 -27.40 6.56
C LYS A 65 -38.43 -26.90 5.63
N LEU A 66 -37.68 -27.81 5.00
CA LEU A 66 -36.58 -27.47 4.09
C LEU A 66 -37.08 -26.73 2.84
N ALA A 67 -38.22 -27.13 2.29
CA ALA A 67 -38.81 -26.48 1.11
C ALA A 67 -39.25 -25.03 1.43
N LEU A 68 -39.82 -24.79 2.62
CA LEU A 68 -40.20 -23.47 3.08
C LEU A 68 -38.96 -22.60 3.33
N GLU A 69 -37.91 -23.11 3.97
CA GLU A 69 -36.67 -22.41 4.17
C GLU A 69 -36.02 -21.96 2.83
N LEU A 70 -35.95 -22.89 1.86
CA LEU A 70 -35.43 -22.59 0.52
C LEU A 70 -36.27 -21.55 -0.23
N ARG A 71 -37.58 -21.59 -0.09
CA ARG A 71 -38.45 -20.56 -0.70
C ARG A 71 -38.21 -19.19 -0.15
N VAL A 72 -38.13 -19.05 1.17
CA VAL A 72 -37.80 -17.77 1.84
C VAL A 72 -36.46 -17.26 1.36
N ASP A 73 -35.46 -18.13 1.27
CA ASP A 73 -34.12 -17.75 0.79
C ASP A 73 -34.16 -17.25 -0.67
N ILE A 74 -34.92 -17.94 -1.55
CA ILE A 74 -35.10 -17.55 -2.96
C ILE A 74 -35.86 -16.21 -3.07
N GLU A 75 -36.97 -16.05 -2.33
CA GLU A 75 -37.78 -14.83 -2.33
C GLU A 75 -36.99 -13.61 -1.79
N THR A 76 -36.03 -13.83 -0.87
CA THR A 76 -35.09 -12.81 -0.38
C THR A 76 -33.90 -12.58 -1.30
N GLY A 77 -33.86 -13.22 -2.49
CA GLY A 77 -32.80 -13.01 -3.49
C GLY A 77 -31.50 -13.78 -3.25
N LYS A 78 -31.51 -14.76 -2.33
CA LYS A 78 -30.33 -15.57 -2.07
C LYS A 78 -30.11 -16.62 -3.16
N GLN A 79 -28.87 -16.81 -3.57
CA GLN A 79 -28.43 -17.88 -4.47
C GLN A 79 -28.00 -19.10 -3.65
N ILE A 80 -28.74 -20.20 -3.80
CA ILE A 80 -28.47 -21.45 -3.03
C ILE A 80 -27.16 -22.12 -3.48
N PHE A 81 -26.88 -22.09 -4.79
CA PHE A 81 -25.62 -22.57 -5.37
C PHE A 81 -24.62 -21.44 -5.64
N GLY A 82 -24.83 -20.27 -5.06
CA GLY A 82 -23.94 -19.12 -5.17
C GLY A 82 -22.51 -19.43 -4.71
N ILE A 83 -21.56 -18.60 -5.12
CA ILE A 83 -20.15 -18.73 -4.77
C ILE A 83 -19.91 -18.45 -3.28
N THR A 84 -18.81 -19.01 -2.76
CA THR A 84 -18.33 -18.74 -1.40
C THR A 84 -17.55 -17.44 -1.34
N ILE A 85 -17.23 -16.98 -0.11
CA ILE A 85 -16.33 -15.86 0.13
C ILE A 85 -14.93 -16.15 -0.44
N GLU A 86 -14.44 -17.39 -0.32
CA GLU A 86 -13.15 -17.81 -0.89
C GLU A 86 -13.16 -17.71 -2.42
N GLU A 87 -14.21 -18.25 -3.06
CA GLU A 87 -14.36 -18.15 -4.52
C GLU A 87 -14.47 -16.70 -5.00
N LEU A 88 -15.17 -15.82 -4.27
CA LEU A 88 -15.25 -14.39 -4.59
C LEU A 88 -13.89 -13.70 -4.43
N PHE A 89 -13.15 -14.04 -3.37
CA PHE A 89 -11.81 -13.54 -3.14
C PHE A 89 -10.88 -13.91 -4.30
N ASP A 90 -10.84 -15.18 -4.69
CA ASP A 90 -9.98 -15.66 -5.79
C ASP A 90 -10.34 -15.00 -7.12
N LEU A 91 -11.64 -14.88 -7.42
CA LEU A 91 -12.12 -14.15 -8.60
C LEU A 91 -11.68 -12.68 -8.58
N TYR A 92 -11.75 -12.02 -7.41
CA TYR A 92 -11.33 -10.64 -7.27
C TYR A 92 -9.82 -10.48 -7.48
N ILE A 93 -9.00 -11.31 -6.86
CA ILE A 93 -7.54 -11.26 -6.99
C ILE A 93 -7.12 -11.50 -8.45
N ALA A 94 -7.71 -12.51 -9.11
CA ALA A 94 -7.44 -12.82 -10.51
C ALA A 94 -7.91 -11.70 -11.47
N ASN A 95 -9.04 -11.05 -11.17
CA ASN A 95 -9.52 -9.91 -11.92
C ASN A 95 -8.56 -8.71 -11.79
N ARG A 96 -8.14 -8.39 -10.56
CA ARG A 96 -7.22 -7.28 -10.28
C ARG A 96 -5.80 -7.51 -10.80
N GLU A 97 -5.39 -8.75 -11.03
CA GLU A 97 -4.11 -9.06 -11.67
C GLU A 97 -4.04 -8.53 -13.10
N LYS A 98 -5.16 -8.53 -13.82
CA LYS A 98 -5.28 -8.01 -15.20
C LYS A 98 -5.08 -6.50 -15.28
N ASP A 99 -5.24 -5.77 -14.15
CA ASP A 99 -5.03 -4.33 -14.09
C ASP A 99 -3.56 -3.94 -13.87
N ILE A 100 -2.65 -4.92 -13.72
CA ILE A 100 -1.22 -4.64 -13.56
C ILE A 100 -0.67 -4.08 -14.87
N GLY A 101 -0.06 -2.89 -14.80
CA GLY A 101 0.51 -2.23 -15.96
C GLY A 101 1.21 -0.92 -15.62
N GLU A 102 1.65 -0.22 -16.67
CA GLU A 102 2.38 1.04 -16.58
C GLU A 102 1.55 2.26 -17.01
N GLY A 103 0.42 2.04 -17.68
CA GLY A 103 -0.47 3.10 -18.17
C GLY A 103 -1.42 3.67 -17.12
N ASP A 104 -2.16 4.71 -17.50
CA ASP A 104 -3.20 5.31 -16.67
C ASP A 104 -4.30 4.29 -16.31
N GLY A 105 -4.81 4.37 -15.10
CA GLY A 105 -5.82 3.44 -14.59
C GLY A 105 -5.28 2.07 -14.15
N THR A 106 -3.99 1.78 -14.40
CA THR A 106 -3.35 0.52 -13.99
C THR A 106 -2.81 0.57 -12.56
N ILE A 107 -2.51 -0.60 -12.00
CA ILE A 107 -1.89 -0.74 -10.69
C ILE A 107 -0.50 -1.36 -10.81
N THR A 108 0.38 -1.07 -9.86
CA THR A 108 1.68 -1.75 -9.81
C THR A 108 1.54 -3.16 -9.27
N LYS A 109 2.45 -4.06 -9.66
CA LYS A 109 2.55 -5.42 -9.09
C LYS A 109 2.70 -5.39 -7.56
N GLY A 110 3.41 -4.39 -7.02
CA GLY A 110 3.54 -4.18 -5.57
C GLY A 110 2.19 -3.86 -4.90
N THR A 111 1.36 -3.04 -5.53
CA THR A 111 0.00 -2.73 -5.06
C THR A 111 -0.87 -3.98 -5.06
N TRP A 112 -0.89 -4.74 -6.16
CA TRP A 112 -1.65 -5.97 -6.28
C TRP A 112 -1.29 -6.98 -5.18
N LYS A 113 -0.01 -7.19 -4.89
CA LYS A 113 0.47 -8.07 -3.81
C LYS A 113 -0.06 -7.71 -2.42
N THR A 114 -0.55 -6.47 -2.21
CA THR A 114 -1.11 -6.06 -0.92
C THR A 114 -2.58 -6.45 -0.75
N PHE A 115 -3.31 -6.75 -1.83
CA PHE A 115 -4.75 -7.02 -1.77
C PHE A 115 -5.11 -8.25 -0.93
N PRO A 116 -4.44 -9.40 -1.06
CA PRO A 116 -4.72 -10.56 -0.20
C PRO A 116 -4.63 -10.23 1.29
N TYR A 117 -3.60 -9.48 1.69
CA TYR A 117 -3.42 -9.09 3.10
C TYR A 117 -4.51 -8.15 3.61
N LYS A 118 -5.00 -7.23 2.77
CA LYS A 118 -6.08 -6.30 3.11
C LYS A 118 -7.44 -6.97 3.21
N LEU A 119 -7.67 -8.03 2.43
CA LEU A 119 -8.95 -8.76 2.39
C LEU A 119 -9.04 -9.85 3.46
N LYS A 120 -7.89 -10.46 3.82
CA LYS A 120 -7.81 -11.65 4.66
C LYS A 120 -8.71 -11.60 5.89
N TYR A 121 -8.57 -10.58 6.71
CA TYR A 121 -9.29 -10.50 7.99
C TYR A 121 -10.81 -10.33 7.82
N GLY A 122 -11.24 -9.58 6.81
CA GLY A 122 -12.66 -9.44 6.49
C GLY A 122 -13.25 -10.75 5.99
N CYS A 123 -12.55 -11.46 5.12
CA CYS A 123 -12.96 -12.77 4.63
C CYS A 123 -12.98 -13.83 5.75
N GLU A 124 -12.02 -13.82 6.66
CA GLU A 124 -12.02 -14.67 7.86
C GLU A 124 -13.24 -14.39 8.76
N MET A 125 -13.60 -13.11 8.97
CA MET A 125 -14.75 -12.73 9.77
C MET A 125 -16.09 -13.11 9.14
N LEU A 126 -16.18 -13.10 7.81
CA LEU A 126 -17.36 -13.56 7.05
C LEU A 126 -17.43 -15.08 6.94
N GLY A 127 -16.28 -15.75 7.12
CA GLY A 127 -16.13 -17.19 6.96
C GLY A 127 -15.90 -17.60 5.49
N TRP A 128 -14.72 -18.15 5.19
CA TRP A 128 -14.29 -18.50 3.83
C TRP A 128 -15.28 -19.38 3.06
N ASN A 129 -15.90 -20.36 3.74
CA ASN A 129 -16.86 -21.29 3.15
C ASN A 129 -18.31 -20.76 3.12
N THR A 130 -18.56 -19.56 3.65
CA THR A 130 -19.89 -18.95 3.66
C THR A 130 -20.26 -18.51 2.25
N LYS A 131 -21.49 -18.79 1.82
CA LYS A 131 -22.00 -18.32 0.51
C LYS A 131 -22.19 -16.80 0.57
N VAL A 132 -21.75 -16.10 -0.48
CA VAL A 132 -21.88 -14.63 -0.61
C VAL A 132 -23.34 -14.19 -0.43
N SER A 133 -24.29 -14.95 -0.97
CA SER A 133 -25.73 -14.65 -0.87
C SER A 133 -26.32 -14.77 0.55
N PHE A 134 -25.61 -15.39 1.51
CA PHE A 134 -26.03 -15.49 2.91
C PHE A 134 -25.50 -14.38 3.79
N ILE A 135 -24.53 -13.61 3.30
CA ILE A 135 -23.98 -12.48 4.02
C ILE A 135 -25.00 -11.34 4.05
N LYS A 136 -25.09 -10.67 5.19
CA LYS A 136 -25.91 -9.47 5.39
C LYS A 136 -25.05 -8.23 5.28
N GLN A 137 -25.63 -7.15 4.85
CA GLN A 137 -24.96 -5.88 4.64
C GLN A 137 -24.21 -5.39 5.90
N GLY A 138 -24.77 -5.63 7.09
CA GLY A 138 -24.22 -5.23 8.39
C GLY A 138 -23.28 -6.23 9.08
N ASP A 139 -22.95 -7.37 8.48
CA ASP A 139 -22.16 -8.42 9.14
C ASP A 139 -20.73 -7.98 9.52
N LEU A 140 -20.25 -6.89 8.95
CA LEU A 140 -18.96 -6.27 9.28
C LEU A 140 -19.11 -4.87 9.90
N GLU A 141 -20.28 -4.50 10.42
CA GLU A 141 -20.49 -3.17 11.01
C GLU A 141 -19.48 -2.89 12.14
N ASP A 142 -19.17 -3.89 12.94
CA ASP A 142 -18.23 -3.83 14.07
C ASP A 142 -16.77 -4.19 13.69
N TYR A 143 -16.44 -4.24 12.38
CA TYR A 143 -15.14 -4.64 11.86
C TYR A 143 -13.96 -3.98 12.59
N ARG A 144 -14.05 -2.66 12.83
CA ARG A 144 -13.00 -1.91 13.55
C ARG A 144 -12.78 -2.45 14.95
N GLN A 145 -13.86 -2.72 15.71
CA GLN A 145 -13.75 -3.23 17.06
C GLN A 145 -13.05 -4.57 17.08
N ARG A 146 -13.48 -5.52 16.26
CA ARG A 146 -12.85 -6.85 16.13
C ARG A 146 -11.37 -6.75 15.74
N ARG A 147 -11.01 -5.84 14.79
CA ARG A 147 -9.59 -5.61 14.42
C ARG A 147 -8.78 -5.04 15.57
N THR A 148 -9.34 -4.17 16.40
CA THR A 148 -8.66 -3.61 17.58
C THR A 148 -8.43 -4.67 18.65
N GLU A 149 -9.41 -5.54 18.88
CA GLU A 149 -9.30 -6.69 19.80
C GLU A 149 -8.22 -7.67 19.37
N GLN A 150 -7.99 -7.83 18.06
CA GLN A 150 -6.87 -8.58 17.48
C GLN A 150 -5.50 -7.85 17.58
N GLY A 151 -5.43 -6.73 18.30
CA GLY A 151 -4.20 -5.95 18.50
C GLY A 151 -3.88 -4.94 17.41
N HIS A 152 -4.73 -4.76 16.38
CA HIS A 152 -4.47 -3.80 15.30
C HIS A 152 -4.92 -2.39 15.68
N LYS A 153 -3.97 -1.44 15.71
CA LYS A 153 -4.23 -0.06 16.21
C LYS A 153 -4.35 1.01 15.12
N SER A 154 -3.87 0.74 13.91
CA SER A 154 -3.85 1.75 12.84
C SER A 154 -5.21 1.93 12.17
N ILE A 155 -5.86 3.05 12.43
CA ILE A 155 -7.13 3.44 11.78
C ILE A 155 -6.99 3.47 10.26
N GLN A 156 -5.86 3.98 9.73
CA GLN A 156 -5.65 4.06 8.28
C GLN A 156 -5.59 2.68 7.62
N THR A 157 -4.96 1.70 8.28
CA THR A 157 -4.94 0.31 7.78
C THR A 157 -6.35 -0.27 7.75
N ILE A 158 -7.11 -0.10 8.83
CA ILE A 158 -8.52 -0.57 8.90
C ILE A 158 -9.37 0.06 7.78
N LEU A 159 -9.23 1.37 7.52
CA LEU A 159 -9.95 2.04 6.43
C LEU A 159 -9.53 1.51 5.05
N ASN A 160 -8.25 1.19 4.85
CA ASN A 160 -7.78 0.59 3.61
C ASN A 160 -8.31 -0.84 3.43
N GLU A 161 -8.41 -1.62 4.52
CA GLU A 161 -9.03 -2.95 4.52
C GLU A 161 -10.51 -2.85 4.15
N GLN A 162 -11.28 -1.96 4.80
CA GLN A 162 -12.71 -1.73 4.50
C GLN A 162 -12.95 -1.30 3.06
N SER A 163 -12.10 -0.38 2.55
CA SER A 163 -12.17 0.06 1.15
C SER A 163 -11.94 -1.10 0.18
N GLN A 164 -10.97 -1.97 0.49
CA GLN A 164 -10.64 -3.11 -0.36
C GLN A 164 -11.73 -4.18 -0.30
N LEU A 165 -12.33 -4.43 0.88
CA LEU A 165 -13.47 -5.34 1.06
C LEU A 165 -14.68 -4.86 0.25
N ASN A 166 -14.99 -3.56 0.29
CA ASN A 166 -16.09 -3.00 -0.50
C ASN A 166 -15.82 -3.05 -2.00
N ALA A 167 -14.56 -2.90 -2.45
CA ALA A 167 -14.23 -3.07 -3.86
C ALA A 167 -14.43 -4.52 -4.34
N MET A 168 -14.04 -5.50 -3.53
CA MET A 168 -14.31 -6.92 -3.81
C MET A 168 -15.82 -7.21 -3.80
N TRP A 169 -16.54 -6.66 -2.83
CA TRP A 169 -17.99 -6.86 -2.70
C TRP A 169 -18.75 -6.25 -3.86
N GLU A 170 -18.39 -5.04 -4.29
CA GLU A 170 -18.97 -4.37 -5.46
C GLU A 170 -18.80 -5.22 -6.75
N MET A 171 -17.64 -5.86 -6.91
CA MET A 171 -17.45 -6.80 -8.02
C MET A 171 -18.42 -7.98 -7.90
N GLY A 172 -18.56 -8.57 -6.71
CA GLY A 172 -19.54 -9.65 -6.46
C GLY A 172 -20.98 -9.23 -6.76
N TYR A 173 -21.36 -8.00 -6.40
CA TYR A 173 -22.64 -7.42 -6.74
C TYR A 173 -22.85 -7.28 -8.26
N LYS A 174 -21.86 -6.73 -8.98
CA LYS A 174 -21.91 -6.60 -10.45
C LYS A 174 -22.02 -7.95 -11.17
N LEU A 175 -21.46 -9.00 -10.59
CA LEU A 175 -21.54 -10.37 -11.11
C LEU A 175 -22.83 -11.09 -10.67
N GLY A 176 -23.71 -10.43 -9.90
CA GLY A 176 -25.00 -10.99 -9.44
C GLY A 176 -24.89 -11.98 -8.26
N HIS A 177 -23.73 -12.03 -7.57
CA HIS A 177 -23.54 -12.91 -6.42
C HIS A 177 -24.03 -12.32 -5.09
N SER A 178 -24.21 -10.98 -5.02
CA SER A 178 -24.77 -10.27 -3.87
C SER A 178 -25.99 -9.46 -4.26
N THR A 179 -26.92 -9.27 -3.34
CA THR A 179 -28.12 -8.43 -3.51
C THR A 179 -27.89 -6.96 -3.14
N PHE A 180 -26.76 -6.63 -2.50
CA PHE A 180 -26.38 -5.28 -2.10
C PHE A 180 -24.96 -4.94 -2.54
N ARG A 181 -24.72 -3.66 -2.78
CA ARG A 181 -23.49 -3.17 -3.42
C ARG A 181 -22.31 -3.02 -2.48
N HIS A 182 -22.54 -2.68 -1.22
CA HIS A 182 -21.51 -2.37 -0.24
C HIS A 182 -21.81 -3.00 1.11
N LEU A 183 -20.78 -3.47 1.80
CA LEU A 183 -20.81 -3.84 3.20
C LEU A 183 -20.86 -2.58 4.06
N ASP A 184 -21.66 -2.59 5.11
CA ASP A 184 -21.73 -1.49 6.06
C ASP A 184 -20.64 -1.61 7.12
N PHE A 185 -19.98 -0.48 7.35
CA PHE A 185 -18.98 -0.34 8.39
C PHE A 185 -19.35 0.85 9.28
N LYS A 186 -19.28 0.67 10.59
CA LYS A 186 -19.50 1.78 11.54
C LYS A 186 -18.51 2.92 11.26
N LYS A 187 -19.05 4.13 11.01
CA LYS A 187 -18.24 5.31 10.71
C LYS A 187 -17.21 5.58 11.80
N ILE A 188 -15.96 5.71 11.40
CA ILE A 188 -14.86 6.07 12.28
C ILE A 188 -14.85 7.60 12.42
N LYS A 189 -15.35 8.12 13.55
CA LYS A 189 -15.17 9.54 13.86
C LYS A 189 -13.68 9.77 14.14
N ARG A 190 -13.00 10.44 13.23
CA ARG A 190 -11.64 10.93 13.49
C ARG A 190 -11.79 12.08 14.50
N ARG A 191 -11.27 11.91 15.71
CA ARG A 191 -11.01 13.07 16.58
C ARG A 191 -10.02 13.95 15.84
N SER A 192 -10.16 15.30 15.94
CA SER A 192 -9.26 16.26 15.28
C SER A 192 -7.83 15.78 15.43
N LYS A 193 -7.16 15.64 14.29
CA LYS A 193 -5.79 15.17 14.27
C LYS A 193 -4.91 16.17 15.01
N ILE A 194 -4.42 15.78 16.17
CA ILE A 194 -3.02 16.08 16.47
C ILE A 194 -2.28 15.13 15.53
N GLU A 195 -1.97 15.60 14.31
CA GLU A 195 -1.10 14.84 13.41
C GLU A 195 0.21 14.71 14.15
N LYS A 196 0.56 13.49 14.60
CA LYS A 196 1.92 13.24 15.05
C LYS A 196 2.79 13.67 13.88
N GLN A 197 3.56 14.74 14.08
CA GLN A 197 4.60 15.12 13.12
C GLN A 197 5.40 13.86 12.81
N ARG A 198 5.61 13.61 11.54
CA ARG A 198 6.43 12.46 11.16
C ARG A 198 7.83 12.70 11.69
N ALA A 199 8.43 11.69 12.31
CA ALA A 199 9.75 11.81 12.89
C ALA A 199 10.77 12.24 11.82
N THR A 200 11.51 13.25 12.18
CA THR A 200 12.67 13.76 11.43
C THR A 200 13.89 13.76 12.33
N PHE A 201 15.06 13.75 11.75
CA PHE A 201 16.29 13.91 12.52
C PHE A 201 16.39 15.31 13.10
N THR A 202 16.83 15.43 14.35
CA THR A 202 17.37 16.67 14.89
C THR A 202 18.74 16.95 14.26
N ASP A 203 19.22 18.19 14.35
CA ASP A 203 20.56 18.54 13.87
C ASP A 203 21.66 17.74 14.56
N SER A 204 21.50 17.50 15.85
CA SER A 204 22.44 16.69 16.63
C SER A 204 22.44 15.22 16.16
N GLN A 205 21.27 14.62 15.98
CA GLN A 205 21.16 13.25 15.47
C GLN A 205 21.75 13.11 14.07
N TYR A 206 21.46 14.06 13.15
CA TYR A 206 22.03 14.04 11.80
C TYR A 206 23.55 14.22 11.81
N LYS A 207 24.07 15.10 12.68
CA LYS A 207 25.52 15.28 12.85
C LYS A 207 26.20 14.02 13.38
N ASN A 208 25.57 13.32 14.32
CA ASN A 208 26.03 12.02 14.81
C ASN A 208 26.01 10.96 13.73
N LEU A 209 24.92 10.88 12.94
CA LEU A 209 24.79 9.99 11.78
C LEU A 209 25.93 10.22 10.78
N TYR A 210 26.15 11.47 10.38
CA TYR A 210 27.21 11.84 9.45
C TYR A 210 28.62 11.48 9.96
N ARG A 211 28.89 11.68 11.27
CA ARG A 211 30.18 11.32 11.88
C ARG A 211 30.35 9.81 11.95
N TYR A 212 29.34 9.09 12.41
CA TYR A 212 29.38 7.64 12.52
C TYR A 212 29.66 6.99 11.16
N MET A 213 28.95 7.39 10.11
CA MET A 213 29.11 6.82 8.77
C MET A 213 30.53 6.95 8.22
N ARG A 214 31.28 8.01 8.60
CA ARG A 214 32.69 8.14 8.18
C ARG A 214 33.58 7.02 8.70
N THR A 215 33.34 6.56 9.92
CA THR A 215 34.06 5.45 10.53
C THR A 215 33.50 4.12 10.02
N TRP A 216 32.20 3.95 10.04
CA TRP A 216 31.47 2.73 9.61
C TRP A 216 31.79 2.31 8.17
N ALA A 217 31.93 3.27 7.25
CA ALA A 217 32.25 3.04 5.85
C ALA A 217 33.77 3.20 5.55
N SER A 218 34.64 2.97 6.54
CA SER A 218 36.08 3.07 6.40
C SER A 218 36.75 1.69 6.31
N ALA A 219 37.87 1.61 5.61
CA ALA A 219 38.66 0.39 5.50
C ALA A 219 39.27 -0.09 6.85
N LYS A 220 39.25 0.76 7.89
CA LYS A 220 39.69 0.38 9.24
C LYS A 220 38.67 -0.48 9.96
N GLU A 221 37.36 -0.26 9.67
CA GLU A 221 36.24 -0.96 10.32
C GLU A 221 35.67 -2.09 9.47
N CYS A 222 36.07 -2.19 8.19
CA CYS A 222 35.59 -3.21 7.28
C CYS A 222 36.71 -3.67 6.35
N GLU A 223 37.22 -4.87 6.61
CA GLU A 223 38.31 -5.48 5.82
C GLU A 223 37.78 -6.12 4.51
N ASP A 224 36.51 -6.57 4.51
CA ASP A 224 35.88 -7.11 3.34
C ASP A 224 35.59 -6.00 2.31
N LYS A 225 36.17 -6.15 1.13
CA LYS A 225 36.09 -5.13 0.07
C LYS A 225 34.68 -4.94 -0.49
N GLU A 226 33.91 -6.02 -0.61
CA GLU A 226 32.56 -5.94 -1.14
C GLU A 226 31.62 -5.28 -0.12
N GLU A 227 31.71 -5.67 1.13
CA GLU A 227 30.97 -5.03 2.23
C GLU A 227 31.38 -3.55 2.39
N LEU A 228 32.65 -3.22 2.27
CA LEU A 228 33.12 -1.84 2.31
C LEU A 228 32.51 -1.00 1.19
N LEU A 229 32.53 -1.48 -0.04
CA LEU A 229 31.90 -0.80 -1.17
C LEU A 229 30.39 -0.60 -0.93
N LYS A 230 29.71 -1.61 -0.40
CA LYS A 230 28.30 -1.52 -0.04
C LYS A 230 28.05 -0.45 1.03
N ARG A 231 28.83 -0.42 2.10
CA ARG A 231 28.76 0.61 3.15
C ARG A 231 29.02 2.01 2.61
N GLN A 232 29.99 2.19 1.74
CA GLN A 232 30.30 3.46 1.09
C GLN A 232 29.15 3.91 0.17
N MET A 233 28.56 3.00 -0.59
CA MET A 233 27.37 3.29 -1.41
C MET A 233 26.18 3.75 -0.54
N VAL A 234 25.94 3.08 0.59
CA VAL A 234 24.88 3.46 1.53
C VAL A 234 25.15 4.82 2.17
N GLN A 235 26.40 5.10 2.55
CA GLN A 235 26.81 6.41 3.08
C GLN A 235 26.46 7.53 2.10
N ASP A 236 26.86 7.39 0.84
CA ASP A 236 26.60 8.42 -0.17
C ASP A 236 25.10 8.52 -0.49
N MET A 237 24.35 7.41 -0.49
CA MET A 237 22.89 7.44 -0.63
C MET A 237 22.21 8.23 0.50
N ILE A 238 22.63 8.05 1.76
CA ILE A 238 22.07 8.79 2.90
C ILE A 238 22.33 10.29 2.73
N LEU A 239 23.54 10.68 2.31
CA LEU A 239 23.90 12.08 2.08
C LEU A 239 23.11 12.69 0.93
N ILE A 240 22.95 11.96 -0.16
CA ILE A 240 22.13 12.37 -1.31
C ILE A 240 20.66 12.52 -0.91
N LEU A 241 20.08 11.57 -0.20
CA LEU A 241 18.69 11.66 0.27
C LEU A 241 18.47 12.84 1.21
N ALA A 242 19.42 13.10 2.12
CA ALA A 242 19.36 14.24 3.04
C ALA A 242 19.51 15.60 2.34
N ASN A 243 20.15 15.67 1.17
CA ASN A 243 20.28 16.88 0.37
C ASN A 243 19.10 17.08 -0.58
N THR A 244 18.67 16.02 -1.26
CA THR A 244 17.66 16.11 -2.33
C THR A 244 16.24 16.05 -1.81
N GLY A 245 15.99 15.31 -0.73
CA GLY A 245 14.66 14.98 -0.26
C GLY A 245 13.88 14.05 -1.19
N MET A 246 14.51 13.38 -2.16
CA MET A 246 13.83 12.40 -3.02
C MET A 246 13.31 11.21 -2.20
N ARG A 247 12.34 10.49 -2.75
CA ARG A 247 11.86 9.27 -2.09
C ARG A 247 12.88 8.14 -2.22
N ILE A 248 13.04 7.33 -1.17
CA ILE A 248 13.96 6.19 -1.21
C ILE A 248 13.67 5.24 -2.38
N GLY A 249 12.38 5.04 -2.73
CA GLY A 249 12.00 4.21 -3.87
C GLY A 249 12.42 4.80 -5.23
N GLU A 250 12.53 6.12 -5.33
CA GLU A 250 13.07 6.81 -6.51
C GLU A 250 14.59 6.67 -6.56
N ALA A 251 15.28 6.88 -5.43
CA ALA A 251 16.74 6.72 -5.35
C ALA A 251 17.18 5.29 -5.71
N ARG A 252 16.51 4.27 -5.18
CA ARG A 252 16.79 2.86 -5.50
C ARG A 252 16.66 2.51 -6.99
N GLN A 253 15.96 3.31 -7.78
CA GLN A 253 15.73 3.13 -9.21
C GLN A 253 16.45 4.17 -10.06
N LEU A 254 17.23 5.06 -9.42
CA LEU A 254 18.00 6.08 -10.12
C LEU A 254 19.13 5.42 -10.92
N ARG A 255 19.31 5.87 -12.17
CA ARG A 255 20.35 5.39 -13.10
C ARG A 255 21.34 6.49 -13.39
N TRP A 256 22.55 6.13 -13.83
CA TRP A 256 23.56 7.11 -14.20
C TRP A 256 23.09 8.04 -15.32
N GLY A 257 22.36 7.54 -16.32
CA GLY A 257 21.78 8.35 -17.39
C GLY A 257 20.67 9.32 -16.95
N HIS A 258 20.27 9.30 -15.65
CA HIS A 258 19.35 10.31 -15.12
C HIS A 258 20.08 11.54 -14.54
N LEU A 259 21.40 11.56 -14.59
CA LEU A 259 22.24 12.68 -14.15
C LEU A 259 22.76 13.45 -15.36
N SER A 260 22.72 14.78 -15.29
CA SER A 260 23.24 15.65 -16.36
C SER A 260 23.62 17.03 -15.82
N ASP A 261 24.10 17.91 -16.70
CA ASP A 261 24.36 19.34 -16.44
C ASP A 261 25.12 19.60 -15.12
N GLU A 262 26.27 18.97 -15.00
CA GLU A 262 27.15 19.19 -13.87
C GLU A 262 27.73 20.60 -13.90
N GLN A 263 27.54 21.34 -12.82
CA GLN A 263 27.97 22.73 -12.71
C GLN A 263 28.84 22.94 -11.47
N THR A 264 29.82 23.84 -11.60
CA THR A 264 30.62 24.33 -10.48
C THR A 264 30.36 25.82 -10.33
N ILE A 265 29.74 26.19 -9.21
CA ILE A 265 29.48 27.59 -8.87
C ILE A 265 30.56 28.06 -7.91
N VAL A 266 31.23 29.16 -8.23
CA VAL A 266 32.26 29.75 -7.41
C VAL A 266 31.71 31.04 -6.78
N ASN A 267 31.78 31.11 -5.45
CA ASN A 267 31.50 32.35 -4.75
C ASN A 267 32.69 33.31 -4.95
N LYS A 268 32.45 34.42 -5.61
CA LYS A 268 33.51 35.37 -6.01
C LYS A 268 34.21 36.05 -4.80
N GLU A 269 33.54 36.14 -3.65
CA GLU A 269 34.10 36.80 -2.44
C GLU A 269 34.89 35.84 -1.59
N THR A 270 34.51 34.57 -1.52
CA THR A 270 35.12 33.57 -0.62
C THR A 270 35.90 32.49 -1.37
N ASP A 271 35.94 32.51 -2.70
CA ASP A 271 36.47 31.47 -3.60
C ASP A 271 35.92 30.05 -3.31
N LYS A 272 34.80 29.97 -2.58
CA LYS A 272 34.17 28.70 -2.22
C LYS A 272 33.45 28.12 -3.41
N LYS A 273 33.77 26.88 -3.77
CA LYS A 273 33.17 26.13 -4.85
C LYS A 273 31.96 25.31 -4.34
N THR A 274 30.88 25.34 -5.09
CA THR A 274 29.70 24.48 -4.87
C THR A 274 29.48 23.67 -6.12
N TYR A 275 29.44 22.35 -5.97
CA TYR A 275 29.25 21.40 -7.07
C TYR A 275 27.79 21.00 -7.18
N LEU A 276 27.20 21.27 -8.35
CA LEU A 276 25.79 20.98 -8.65
C LEU A 276 25.69 19.85 -9.69
N VAL A 277 24.61 19.10 -9.60
CA VAL A 277 24.20 18.11 -10.60
C VAL A 277 22.71 18.24 -10.85
N TYR A 278 22.31 18.11 -12.13
CA TYR A 278 20.91 18.08 -12.54
C TYR A 278 20.42 16.64 -12.53
N ILE A 279 19.35 16.39 -11.81
CA ILE A 279 18.76 15.05 -11.66
C ILE A 279 17.41 15.04 -12.36
N HIS A 280 17.24 14.11 -13.30
CA HIS A 280 15.96 13.79 -13.93
C HIS A 280 15.34 12.56 -13.26
N ILE A 281 14.14 12.68 -12.74
CA ILE A 281 13.37 11.57 -12.15
C ILE A 281 12.23 11.22 -13.12
N PRO A 282 12.36 10.13 -13.90
CA PRO A 282 11.34 9.72 -14.86
C PRO A 282 10.01 9.35 -14.18
N ALA A 283 8.90 9.54 -14.89
CA ALA A 283 7.55 9.22 -14.40
C ALA A 283 7.42 7.76 -13.91
N LEU A 284 8.08 6.83 -14.57
CA LEU A 284 8.02 5.39 -14.26
C LEU A 284 8.51 5.03 -12.86
N ILE A 285 9.50 5.77 -12.34
CA ILE A 285 10.07 5.50 -11.01
C ILE A 285 9.42 6.34 -9.92
N THR A 286 8.49 7.25 -10.27
CA THR A 286 7.76 8.07 -9.30
C THR A 286 6.47 7.41 -8.84
N LYS A 287 6.11 7.62 -7.57
CA LYS A 287 4.82 7.15 -7.03
C LYS A 287 3.62 7.83 -7.70
N THR A 288 3.78 9.07 -8.14
CA THR A 288 2.72 9.91 -8.71
C THR A 288 2.64 9.82 -10.23
N ARG A 289 3.52 9.05 -10.86
CA ARG A 289 3.66 8.96 -12.32
C ARG A 289 3.87 10.32 -13.02
N GLN A 290 4.45 11.28 -12.30
CA GLN A 290 4.84 12.58 -12.82
C GLN A 290 6.36 12.70 -12.77
N GLU A 291 6.96 12.96 -13.92
CA GLU A 291 8.38 13.23 -14.00
C GLU A 291 8.72 14.59 -13.38
N ARG A 292 9.96 14.75 -12.99
CA ARG A 292 10.50 16.03 -12.54
C ARG A 292 12.01 16.06 -12.67
N SER A 293 12.54 17.28 -12.77
CA SER A 293 13.98 17.50 -12.80
C SER A 293 14.36 18.67 -11.91
N PHE A 294 15.52 18.61 -11.31
CA PHE A 294 15.99 19.66 -10.42
C PHE A 294 17.50 19.63 -10.24
N PHE A 295 18.10 20.79 -9.97
CA PHE A 295 19.47 20.89 -9.51
C PHE A 295 19.57 20.58 -8.02
N THR A 296 20.68 19.92 -7.62
CA THR A 296 21.06 19.72 -6.22
C THR A 296 22.56 19.94 -6.02
N ALA A 297 22.92 20.42 -4.84
CA ALA A 297 24.31 20.36 -4.38
C ALA A 297 24.66 18.93 -3.97
N GLY A 298 25.96 18.63 -3.86
CA GLY A 298 26.44 17.31 -3.46
C GLY A 298 26.80 16.42 -4.63
N ARG A 299 27.18 17.01 -5.80
CA ARG A 299 27.73 16.26 -6.93
C ARG A 299 28.89 15.37 -6.53
N GLU A 300 29.70 15.81 -5.58
CA GLU A 300 30.84 15.06 -5.03
C GLU A 300 30.46 13.69 -4.46
N TYR A 301 29.22 13.48 -4.07
CA TYR A 301 28.74 12.17 -3.59
C TYR A 301 28.51 11.22 -4.76
N PHE A 302 28.04 11.73 -5.90
CA PHE A 302 27.89 10.95 -7.13
C PHE A 302 29.25 10.68 -7.77
N ASP A 303 30.17 11.65 -7.75
CA ASP A 303 31.52 11.48 -8.29
C ASP A 303 32.24 10.33 -7.55
N ARG A 304 32.17 10.30 -6.21
CA ARG A 304 32.76 9.21 -5.41
C ARG A 304 32.12 7.85 -5.69
N LEU A 305 30.82 7.81 -5.92
CA LEU A 305 30.12 6.57 -6.31
C LEU A 305 30.58 6.10 -7.68
N TYR A 306 30.70 7.01 -8.64
CA TYR A 306 31.14 6.71 -9.99
C TYR A 306 32.56 6.14 -10.01
N GLU A 307 33.48 6.72 -9.26
CA GLU A 307 34.88 6.28 -9.15
C GLU A 307 35.04 4.90 -8.50
N ARG A 308 34.14 4.52 -7.58
CA ARG A 308 34.23 3.26 -6.83
C ARG A 308 33.50 2.10 -7.50
N GLN A 309 32.51 2.38 -8.33
CA GLN A 309 31.65 1.36 -8.93
C GLN A 309 32.21 0.88 -10.27
N GLN A 310 31.97 -0.41 -10.55
CA GLN A 310 32.30 -1.02 -11.85
C GLN A 310 31.21 -0.82 -12.90
N PHE A 311 29.97 -0.55 -12.48
CA PHE A 311 28.78 -0.48 -13.33
C PHE A 311 28.27 0.97 -13.40
N THR A 312 28.82 1.74 -14.35
CA THR A 312 28.60 3.19 -14.46
C THR A 312 27.98 3.63 -15.80
N ASN A 313 27.51 2.69 -16.63
CA ASN A 313 26.82 3.04 -17.87
C ASN A 313 25.44 3.67 -17.57
N ASP A 314 24.93 4.47 -18.49
CA ASP A 314 23.66 5.20 -18.37
C ASP A 314 22.47 4.33 -17.91
N THR A 315 22.44 3.06 -18.31
CA THR A 315 21.38 2.10 -17.96
C THR A 315 21.55 1.45 -16.59
N HIS A 316 22.71 1.60 -15.94
CA HIS A 316 22.99 0.98 -14.66
C HIS A 316 22.40 1.79 -13.50
N LEU A 317 21.94 1.07 -12.46
CA LEU A 317 21.48 1.67 -11.22
C LEU A 317 22.66 2.23 -10.43
N ILE A 318 22.49 3.44 -9.89
CA ILE A 318 23.52 4.11 -9.07
C ILE A 318 23.71 3.40 -7.73
N PHE A 319 22.61 3.01 -7.07
CA PHE A 319 22.64 2.35 -5.76
C PHE A 319 22.45 0.84 -5.90
N SER A 320 23.47 0.20 -6.50
CA SER A 320 23.48 -1.22 -6.84
C SER A 320 24.90 -1.77 -6.80
N MET A 321 25.04 -3.03 -6.40
CA MET A 321 26.33 -3.72 -6.41
C MET A 321 26.64 -4.38 -7.76
N ASP A 322 25.62 -4.65 -8.57
CA ASP A 322 25.71 -5.31 -9.89
C ASP A 322 25.23 -4.42 -11.06
N GLY A 323 24.89 -3.17 -10.79
CA GLY A 323 24.33 -2.20 -11.74
C GLY A 323 22.90 -2.51 -12.22
N LYS A 324 22.33 -3.66 -11.88
CA LYS A 324 21.03 -4.14 -12.39
C LYS A 324 19.95 -4.19 -11.33
N LYS A 325 20.29 -4.55 -10.09
CA LYS A 325 19.35 -4.75 -8.99
C LYS A 325 19.75 -3.91 -7.79
N THR A 326 18.77 -3.29 -7.14
CA THR A 326 18.96 -2.70 -5.81
C THR A 326 19.04 -3.80 -4.76
N LEU A 327 19.61 -3.50 -3.61
CA LEU A 327 19.56 -4.39 -2.44
C LEU A 327 18.11 -4.76 -2.11
N SER A 328 17.88 -5.93 -1.53
CA SER A 328 16.56 -6.36 -1.08
C SER A 328 16.03 -5.47 0.05
N ASP A 329 14.72 -5.46 0.25
CA ASP A 329 14.09 -4.70 1.35
C ASP A 329 14.59 -5.17 2.74
N LYS A 330 14.94 -6.45 2.86
CA LYS A 330 15.54 -7.02 4.08
C LYS A 330 16.93 -6.45 4.34
N GLU A 331 17.78 -6.35 3.32
CA GLU A 331 19.12 -5.77 3.44
C GLU A 331 19.05 -4.29 3.76
N TRP A 332 18.22 -3.52 3.03
CA TRP A 332 17.98 -2.10 3.35
C TRP A 332 17.49 -1.90 4.79
N GLY A 333 16.60 -2.78 5.27
CA GLY A 333 16.12 -2.75 6.65
C GLY A 333 17.21 -3.07 7.68
N SER A 334 18.02 -4.09 7.40
CA SER A 334 19.13 -4.50 8.28
C SER A 334 20.21 -3.41 8.39
N ILE A 335 20.60 -2.83 7.26
CA ILE A 335 21.58 -1.74 7.21
C ILE A 335 21.06 -0.51 7.98
N TRP A 336 19.77 -0.15 7.77
CA TRP A 336 19.18 0.96 8.49
C TRP A 336 19.21 0.76 10.00
N LYS A 337 18.88 -0.45 10.45
CA LYS A 337 18.93 -0.83 11.86
C LYS A 337 20.37 -0.68 12.41
N GLU A 338 21.36 -1.24 11.72
CA GLU A 338 22.78 -1.16 12.10
C GLU A 338 23.23 0.31 12.23
N VAL A 339 22.89 1.14 11.25
CA VAL A 339 23.27 2.57 11.25
C VAL A 339 22.58 3.33 12.38
N MET A 340 21.30 3.03 12.68
CA MET A 340 20.58 3.66 13.79
C MET A 340 21.15 3.23 15.15
N GLU A 341 21.42 1.95 15.35
CA GLU A 341 22.06 1.43 16.55
C GLU A 341 23.47 2.04 16.74
N GLY A 342 24.22 2.21 15.66
CA GLY A 342 25.55 2.85 15.69
C GLY A 342 25.56 4.30 16.13
N ILE A 343 24.45 4.99 16.04
CA ILE A 343 24.29 6.37 16.58
C ILE A 343 23.53 6.41 17.91
N GLY A 344 23.31 5.24 18.54
CA GLY A 344 22.65 5.12 19.83
C GLY A 344 21.12 5.13 19.79
N ILE A 345 20.51 4.91 18.63
CA ILE A 345 19.03 4.88 18.47
C ILE A 345 18.57 3.43 18.29
N TYR A 346 18.31 2.74 19.40
CA TYR A 346 17.95 1.31 19.42
C TYR A 346 16.48 1.06 19.11
N ASN A 347 15.59 2.03 19.38
CA ASN A 347 14.14 1.91 19.19
C ASN A 347 13.65 2.78 18.02
N HIS A 348 14.41 2.83 16.92
CA HIS A 348 14.13 3.71 15.78
C HIS A 348 12.72 3.53 15.17
N TYR A 349 12.10 2.34 15.28
CA TYR A 349 10.71 2.10 14.85
C TYR A 349 9.70 2.81 15.76
N ASP A 350 9.91 2.78 17.07
CA ASP A 350 9.02 3.45 18.04
C ASP A 350 9.17 4.96 17.96
N GLU A 351 10.40 5.44 17.71
CA GLU A 351 10.70 6.84 17.42
C GLU A 351 10.21 7.28 16.03
N GLY A 352 9.82 6.33 15.16
CA GLY A 352 9.35 6.57 13.81
C GLY A 352 10.45 6.99 12.83
N LEU A 353 11.75 6.78 13.19
CA LEU A 353 12.90 7.09 12.34
C LEU A 353 13.13 5.99 11.31
N THR A 354 12.86 6.29 10.07
CA THR A 354 13.01 5.41 8.91
C THR A 354 13.83 6.08 7.82
N TRP A 355 14.18 5.36 6.76
CA TRP A 355 14.75 5.96 5.55
C TRP A 355 13.98 7.19 5.06
N TYR A 356 12.68 7.22 5.26
CA TYR A 356 11.83 8.34 4.86
C TYR A 356 12.07 9.59 5.72
N SER A 357 12.64 9.43 6.92
CA SER A 357 13.00 10.54 7.83
C SER A 357 14.10 11.42 7.25
N LEU A 358 14.98 10.89 6.39
CA LEU A 358 15.97 11.69 5.64
C LEU A 358 15.28 12.71 4.71
N ARG A 359 14.21 12.29 4.05
CA ARG A 359 13.40 13.19 3.23
C ARG A 359 12.72 14.27 4.09
N HIS A 360 12.20 13.90 5.26
CA HIS A 360 11.62 14.87 6.18
C HIS A 360 12.67 15.88 6.63
N PHE A 361 13.87 15.42 6.98
CA PHE A 361 14.99 16.24 7.33
C PHE A 361 15.35 17.24 6.21
N ALA A 362 15.52 16.75 4.97
CA ALA A 362 15.83 17.59 3.82
C ALA A 362 14.76 18.68 3.60
N ILE A 363 13.48 18.33 3.66
CA ILE A 363 12.39 19.27 3.46
C ILE A 363 12.38 20.33 4.56
N THR A 364 12.46 19.90 5.84
CA THR A 364 12.52 20.82 6.99
C THR A 364 13.70 21.79 6.88
N LYS A 365 14.89 21.30 6.50
CA LYS A 365 16.08 22.14 6.33
C LYS A 365 15.95 23.14 5.18
N LYS A 366 15.38 22.73 4.04
CA LYS A 366 15.15 23.62 2.89
C LYS A 366 14.12 24.71 3.24
N ILE A 367 13.06 24.39 3.98
CA ILE A 367 12.10 25.38 4.48
C ILE A 367 12.80 26.36 5.43
N ALA A 368 13.55 25.85 6.41
CA ALA A 368 14.28 26.68 7.35
C ALA A 368 15.33 27.58 6.67
N SER A 369 15.90 27.14 5.54
CA SER A 369 16.82 27.97 4.73
C SER A 369 16.12 28.95 3.78
N GLY A 370 14.79 29.04 3.81
CA GLY A 370 14.00 30.02 3.05
C GLY A 370 13.61 29.59 1.62
N VAL A 371 13.79 28.32 1.24
CA VAL A 371 13.30 27.82 -0.05
C VAL A 371 11.78 27.86 -0.05
N SER A 372 11.20 28.41 -1.12
CA SER A 372 9.76 28.51 -1.25
C SER A 372 9.11 27.12 -1.26
N ILE A 373 7.94 26.98 -0.63
CA ILE A 373 7.22 25.70 -0.60
C ILE A 373 6.75 25.26 -2.01
N VAL A 374 6.56 26.23 -2.92
CA VAL A 374 6.20 25.96 -4.33
C VAL A 374 7.40 25.32 -5.05
N ASP A 375 8.59 25.89 -4.93
CA ASP A 375 9.80 25.33 -5.54
C ASP A 375 10.15 23.99 -4.90
N LEU A 376 10.05 23.92 -3.57
CA LEU A 376 10.27 22.67 -2.83
C LEU A 376 9.30 21.57 -3.29
N SER A 377 8.04 21.91 -3.57
CA SER A 377 7.05 20.93 -4.06
C SER A 377 7.48 20.29 -5.38
N LYS A 378 8.06 21.11 -6.29
CA LYS A 378 8.60 20.65 -7.59
C LYS A 378 9.84 19.77 -7.39
N ILE A 379 10.79 20.20 -6.54
CA ILE A 379 12.02 19.43 -6.24
C ILE A 379 11.67 18.05 -5.66
N VAL A 380 10.84 18.02 -4.61
CA VAL A 380 10.57 16.76 -3.88
C VAL A 380 9.41 15.95 -4.47
N GLY A 381 8.66 16.48 -5.44
CA GLY A 381 7.56 15.79 -6.10
C GLY A 381 6.41 15.45 -5.14
N THR A 382 5.92 16.46 -4.38
CA THR A 382 4.74 16.33 -3.51
C THR A 382 3.92 17.62 -3.55
N ALA A 383 2.59 17.52 -3.39
CA ALA A 383 1.72 18.69 -3.43
C ALA A 383 2.05 19.68 -2.29
N VAL A 384 1.93 20.98 -2.58
CA VAL A 384 2.13 22.09 -1.62
C VAL A 384 1.36 21.85 -0.33
N GLY A 385 0.06 21.52 -0.40
CA GLY A 385 -0.76 21.26 0.77
C GLY A 385 -0.29 20.06 1.66
N ASN A 386 0.51 19.14 1.12
CA ASN A 386 1.13 18.10 1.92
C ASN A 386 2.38 18.61 2.66
N ILE A 387 3.10 19.57 2.06
CA ILE A 387 4.23 20.22 2.71
C ILE A 387 3.71 21.08 3.86
N GLU A 388 2.70 21.90 3.61
CA GLU A 388 2.05 22.73 4.63
C GLU A 388 1.59 21.93 5.83
N LYS A 389 0.85 20.85 5.60
CA LYS A 389 0.31 20.01 6.70
C LYS A 389 1.36 19.33 7.56
N VAL A 390 2.52 19.01 6.99
CA VAL A 390 3.50 18.14 7.66
C VAL A 390 4.69 18.92 8.21
N TYR A 391 5.03 20.08 7.60
CA TYR A 391 6.29 20.76 7.86
C TYR A 391 6.14 22.22 8.29
N LEU A 392 4.96 22.83 8.09
CA LEU A 392 4.74 24.21 8.50
C LEU A 392 4.05 24.26 9.86
N ASP A 393 4.83 24.23 10.93
CA ASP A 393 4.44 24.94 12.15
C ASP A 393 4.84 26.42 11.95
N TYR A 394 3.87 27.22 11.53
CA TYR A 394 4.08 28.67 11.37
C TYR A 394 4.21 29.29 12.77
N ASP A 395 5.43 29.33 13.27
CA ASP A 395 5.73 29.89 14.58
C ASP A 395 6.00 31.40 14.53
N LYS A 396 6.20 32.00 15.70
CA LYS A 396 6.47 33.43 15.86
C LYS A 396 7.77 33.86 15.14
N ASP A 397 8.77 32.99 15.05
CA ASP A 397 10.05 33.31 14.43
C ASP A 397 9.96 33.29 12.91
N MET A 398 9.18 32.38 12.32
CA MET A 398 8.85 32.41 10.88
C MET A 398 8.05 33.67 10.53
N SER A 399 7.07 34.03 11.37
CA SER A 399 6.29 35.26 11.20
C SER A 399 7.17 36.50 11.25
N ARG A 400 8.10 36.57 12.20
CA ARG A 400 9.07 37.67 12.33
C ARG A 400 9.99 37.75 11.10
N THR A 401 10.55 36.60 10.68
CA THR A 401 11.42 36.52 9.49
C THR A 401 10.69 36.97 8.23
N ALA A 402 9.44 36.55 8.04
CA ALA A 402 8.62 36.98 6.92
C ALA A 402 8.37 38.50 6.93
N ALA A 403 8.08 39.07 8.10
CA ALA A 403 7.84 40.51 8.24
C ALA A 403 9.10 41.36 7.95
N LEU A 404 10.29 40.80 8.15
CA LEU A 404 11.56 41.47 7.88
C LEU A 404 12.01 41.40 6.42
N LYS A 405 11.43 40.50 5.60
CA LYS A 405 11.76 40.42 4.18
C LYS A 405 11.22 41.61 3.41
N THR A 406 12.07 42.19 2.57
CA THR A 406 11.73 43.32 1.68
C THR A 406 12.52 43.19 0.39
N PHE A 407 12.35 44.16 -0.52
CA PHE A 407 13.06 44.16 -1.81
C PHE A 407 13.86 45.45 -1.96
N LYS A 408 15.07 45.32 -2.52
CA LYS A 408 15.91 46.40 -2.96
C LYS A 408 15.93 46.41 -4.50
N LYS A 409 15.76 47.58 -5.11
CA LYS A 409 15.92 47.77 -6.54
C LYS A 409 17.43 47.90 -6.81
N ASN A 410 17.96 47.09 -7.67
CA ASN A 410 19.34 47.12 -8.12
C ASN A 410 19.52 48.17 -9.21
N ASN A 411 20.79 48.53 -9.51
CA ASN A 411 21.13 49.53 -10.52
C ASN A 411 20.71 49.13 -11.94
N ASP A 412 20.52 47.84 -12.22
CA ASP A 412 20.05 47.27 -13.46
C ASP A 412 18.52 47.20 -13.56
N GLY A 413 17.79 47.68 -12.54
CA GLY A 413 16.34 47.67 -12.46
C GLY A 413 15.75 46.35 -11.90
N SER A 414 16.55 45.33 -11.69
CA SER A 414 16.12 44.08 -11.04
C SER A 414 15.81 44.29 -9.56
N LEU A 415 14.99 43.34 -8.97
CA LEU A 415 14.66 43.36 -7.55
C LEU A 415 15.39 42.22 -6.86
N SER A 416 16.16 42.51 -5.83
CA SER A 416 16.73 41.53 -4.93
C SER A 416 16.01 41.51 -3.57
N GLN A 417 15.78 40.34 -3.04
CA GLN A 417 15.20 40.18 -1.70
C GLN A 417 16.29 40.42 -0.66
N ILE A 418 16.01 41.32 0.30
CA ILE A 418 16.89 41.62 1.40
C ILE A 418 16.14 41.60 2.73
N SER A 419 16.84 41.53 3.84
CA SER A 419 16.27 41.79 5.16
C SER A 419 16.18 43.30 5.42
N ARG A 420 15.10 43.74 6.06
CA ARG A 420 15.00 45.14 6.56
C ARG A 420 16.09 45.51 7.56
N LEU A 421 16.76 44.50 8.13
CA LEU A 421 17.90 44.73 9.02
C LEU A 421 19.21 45.03 8.27
N GLU A 422 19.21 44.85 6.93
CA GLU A 422 20.36 45.08 6.04
C GLU A 422 20.20 46.41 5.26
N MET A 423 19.13 47.14 5.53
CA MET A 423 18.87 48.48 4.99
C MET A 423 19.44 49.55 5.90
#